data_687d7a2c5b3424a4e73bbf16a5fad0d1
#
_entry.id   687d7a2c5b3424a4e73bbf16a5fad0d1
#
_cell.length_a   1.000
_cell.length_b   1.000
_cell.length_c   1.000
_cell.angle_alpha   90.00
_cell.angle_beta   90.00
_cell.angle_gamma   90.00
#
_symmetry.space_group_name_H-M   'P 1'
#
loop_
_entity.id
_entity.type
_entity.pdbx_description
1 polymer ?
#
loop_
_entity_poly.entity_id
_entity_poly.type
_entity_poly.pdbx_seq_one_letter_code
_entity_poly.pdbx_strand_id
1 'polypeptide(L)'
;MNTVTLPRACAHACAILTAVLLVACAPQDEPILSPAEAASAPDARFVAIARGRVDVPGGLLSVASPQGGLIQNWSVQPGDSVRKGQVLAQIDARETRHQLEQAKSEQGLAAAQLEALRSRIPAARTRLERLQQVQAAGAGSGQAVDDARAVLSEAEKQLVVQRSSLAVVQQRVAQANQMLAAATIRAPVAGRVVQRTTQVGEYIAPYGVLLSLLPEGPRIVRADLNESLIARVRVGMRAEVVSVAEGSAVNEARVLSIGEVFGPPRTVDSADSEVVIDARVVECLLELDKPDLRVGQRVLVRFLPSEPAK
;
A
#
# COMPACT_ATOMS: atom_id res chain seq x y z
N MET A 1 -13.33 -16.06 61.23
CA MET A 1 -14.16 -16.92 62.11
C MET A 1 -14.64 -18.09 61.26
N ASN A 2 -14.17 -19.21 61.57
CA ASN A 2 -14.55 -20.59 61.54
C ASN A 2 -13.41 -21.50 61.06
N THR A 3 -12.72 -21.96 62.06
CA THR A 3 -11.91 -23.13 62.20
C THR A 3 -12.77 -24.39 62.19
N VAL A 4 -12.31 -25.52 61.58
CA VAL A 4 -12.57 -26.91 62.01
C VAL A 4 -11.51 -27.78 61.33
N THR A 5 -10.46 -28.16 62.00
CA THR A 5 -10.10 -29.38 62.76
C THR A 5 -10.00 -30.68 61.98
N LEU A 6 -8.75 -31.22 62.02
CA LEU A 6 -8.40 -32.63 61.73
C LEU A 6 -9.04 -33.62 62.72
N PRO A 7 -9.02 -34.91 62.43
CA PRO A 7 -8.44 -35.82 63.38
C PRO A 7 -7.40 -36.83 62.84
N ARG A 8 -6.54 -37.15 63.75
CA ARG A 8 -5.46 -38.14 63.78
C ARG A 8 -5.99 -39.57 64.02
N ALA A 9 -5.07 -40.48 63.77
CA ALA A 9 -4.88 -41.86 64.31
C ALA A 9 -5.23 -42.98 63.31
N CYS A 10 -4.44 -43.99 63.01
CA CYS A 10 -3.75 -44.87 63.95
C CYS A 10 -2.57 -45.57 63.27
N ALA A 11 -1.55 -45.75 64.06
CA ALA A 11 -0.42 -46.65 63.87
C ALA A 11 -0.82 -48.13 64.10
N HIS A 12 -0.08 -49.04 63.54
CA HIS A 12 0.52 -50.34 64.11
C HIS A 12 1.02 -51.13 62.92
N ALA A 13 2.32 -51.28 62.75
CA ALA A 13 3.17 -52.33 63.20
C ALA A 13 2.88 -53.72 62.55
N CYS A 14 3.79 -54.22 61.74
CA CYS A 14 4.43 -55.51 62.02
C CYS A 14 5.65 -55.75 61.13
N ALA A 15 6.65 -56.21 61.76
CA ALA A 15 8.00 -56.49 61.31
C ALA A 15 8.08 -57.88 60.64
N ILE A 16 9.28 -58.17 60.10
CA ILE A 16 9.93 -59.48 59.87
C ILE A 16 9.67 -60.09 58.47
N LEU A 17 10.62 -60.09 57.55
CA LEU A 17 11.54 -61.18 57.26
C LEU A 17 12.57 -60.85 56.20
N THR A 18 13.84 -60.92 56.55
CA THR A 18 15.06 -60.91 55.76
C THR A 18 15.11 -62.13 54.83
N ALA A 19 15.39 -61.91 53.51
CA ALA A 19 16.06 -62.91 52.70
C ALA A 19 16.90 -62.20 51.62
N VAL A 20 18.19 -62.43 51.74
CA VAL A 20 19.28 -62.03 50.87
C VAL A 20 19.15 -62.78 49.53
N LEU A 21 19.13 -62.07 48.41
CA LEU A 21 19.54 -62.61 47.12
C LEU A 21 20.30 -61.49 46.34
N LEU A 22 21.63 -61.61 46.43
CA LEU A 22 22.55 -60.90 45.54
C LEU A 22 22.38 -61.54 44.13
N VAL A 23 21.79 -60.79 43.22
CA VAL A 23 21.92 -61.02 41.77
C VAL A 23 22.68 -59.81 41.18
N ALA A 24 23.89 -60.09 40.67
CA ALA A 24 24.75 -59.21 39.99
C ALA A 24 24.03 -58.65 38.75
N CYS A 25 23.74 -57.31 38.73
CA CYS A 25 23.38 -56.58 37.54
C CYS A 25 24.66 -56.08 36.89
N ALA A 26 25.05 -56.71 35.79
CA ALA A 26 26.01 -56.16 34.88
C ALA A 26 25.37 -54.90 34.20
N PRO A 27 26.08 -53.79 34.01
CA PRO A 27 25.56 -52.68 33.25
C PRO A 27 25.44 -53.07 31.77
N GLN A 28 24.21 -53.11 31.25
CA GLN A 28 23.98 -53.10 29.81
C GLN A 28 24.24 -51.70 29.32
N ASP A 29 25.35 -51.53 28.64
CA ASP A 29 25.61 -50.36 27.77
C ASP A 29 24.58 -50.39 26.62
N GLU A 30 23.42 -49.79 26.84
CA GLU A 30 22.58 -49.39 25.72
C GLU A 30 23.29 -48.19 25.04
N PRO A 31 23.53 -48.26 23.74
CA PRO A 31 24.07 -47.11 23.04
C PRO A 31 23.01 -45.98 23.09
N ILE A 32 23.30 -44.95 23.87
CA ILE A 32 22.57 -43.67 23.82
C ILE A 32 22.77 -43.14 22.39
N LEU A 33 21.81 -43.41 21.51
CA LEU A 33 21.72 -42.78 20.21
C LEU A 33 21.59 -41.27 20.48
N SER A 34 22.70 -40.60 20.26
CA SER A 34 22.80 -39.14 20.32
C SER A 34 21.76 -38.55 19.38
N PRO A 35 20.96 -37.54 19.81
CA PRO A 35 19.99 -36.85 18.92
C PRO A 35 20.58 -36.07 17.77
N ALA A 36 21.89 -36.21 17.55
CA ALA A 36 22.63 -35.41 16.55
C ALA A 36 22.66 -36.04 15.14
N GLU A 37 22.07 -37.21 14.90
CA GLU A 37 22.23 -37.94 13.63
C GLU A 37 20.99 -37.97 12.73
N ALA A 38 20.01 -37.08 13.00
CA ALA A 38 18.86 -36.88 12.10
C ALA A 38 18.92 -35.57 11.31
N ALA A 39 20.08 -34.92 11.20
CA ALA A 39 20.32 -33.94 10.21
C ALA A 39 20.54 -34.64 8.86
N SER A 40 19.45 -34.87 8.13
CA SER A 40 19.47 -35.41 6.77
C SER A 40 20.58 -34.70 5.97
N ALA A 41 21.56 -35.47 5.50
CA ALA A 41 22.61 -34.94 4.62
C ALA A 41 21.98 -34.08 3.52
N PRO A 42 22.51 -32.89 3.22
CA PRO A 42 21.97 -32.05 2.18
C PRO A 42 21.96 -32.84 0.87
N ASP A 43 20.77 -32.97 0.28
CA ASP A 43 20.57 -33.67 -0.99
C ASP A 43 21.57 -33.06 -2.00
N ALA A 44 22.56 -33.85 -2.41
CA ALA A 44 23.71 -33.39 -3.21
C ALA A 44 23.35 -32.72 -4.56
N ARG A 45 22.05 -32.70 -4.88
CA ARG A 45 21.50 -32.04 -6.06
C ARG A 45 21.34 -30.53 -5.92
N PHE A 46 21.37 -29.98 -4.70
CA PHE A 46 21.10 -28.56 -4.46
C PHE A 46 22.33 -27.84 -3.91
N VAL A 47 22.65 -26.69 -4.48
CA VAL A 47 23.80 -25.87 -4.06
C VAL A 47 23.50 -25.02 -2.83
N ALA A 48 22.22 -24.67 -2.65
CA ALA A 48 21.73 -23.93 -1.51
C ALA A 48 20.24 -24.21 -1.28
N ILE A 49 19.79 -24.05 -0.04
CA ILE A 49 18.38 -24.13 0.34
C ILE A 49 18.05 -22.90 1.18
N ALA A 50 16.93 -22.25 0.88
CA ALA A 50 16.45 -21.06 1.59
C ALA A 50 14.96 -21.18 1.91
N ARG A 51 14.54 -20.60 3.03
CA ARG A 51 13.12 -20.40 3.32
C ARG A 51 12.64 -19.16 2.59
N GLY A 52 11.41 -19.20 2.07
CA GLY A 52 10.84 -18.09 1.35
C GLY A 52 9.34 -17.97 1.55
N ARG A 53 8.80 -16.89 1.05
CA ARG A 53 7.37 -16.63 0.99
C ARG A 53 6.97 -16.15 -0.39
N VAL A 54 5.84 -16.66 -0.88
CA VAL A 54 5.26 -16.21 -2.14
C VAL A 54 4.72 -14.79 -1.98
N ASP A 55 5.03 -13.93 -2.94
CA ASP A 55 4.60 -12.53 -2.97
C ASP A 55 4.27 -12.10 -4.42
N VAL A 56 3.99 -10.82 -4.60
CA VAL A 56 3.89 -10.14 -5.89
C VAL A 56 4.87 -8.98 -5.92
N PRO A 57 5.34 -8.56 -7.10
CA PRO A 57 6.15 -7.36 -7.21
C PRO A 57 5.46 -6.15 -6.55
N GLY A 58 6.14 -5.50 -5.59
CA GLY A 58 5.58 -4.39 -4.83
C GLY A 58 4.67 -4.78 -3.65
N GLY A 59 4.34 -6.06 -3.46
CA GLY A 59 3.48 -6.52 -2.38
C GLY A 59 1.99 -6.21 -2.57
N LEU A 60 1.20 -6.35 -1.50
CA LEU A 60 -0.20 -5.94 -1.48
C LEU A 60 -0.32 -4.43 -1.53
N LEU A 61 -1.17 -3.91 -2.41
CA LEU A 61 -1.41 -2.49 -2.56
C LEU A 61 -2.51 -2.02 -1.60
N SER A 62 -2.16 -1.14 -0.67
CA SER A 62 -3.13 -0.49 0.20
C SER A 62 -3.78 0.68 -0.52
N VAL A 63 -5.11 0.64 -0.69
CA VAL A 63 -5.90 1.74 -1.24
C VAL A 63 -6.40 2.59 -0.10
N ALA A 64 -5.94 3.83 -0.05
CA ALA A 64 -6.31 4.81 0.95
C ALA A 64 -7.24 5.87 0.38
N SER A 65 -8.03 6.52 1.23
CA SER A 65 -8.85 7.67 0.85
C SER A 65 -8.00 8.95 0.91
N PRO A 66 -7.99 9.80 -0.12
CA PRO A 66 -7.30 11.08 -0.06
C PRO A 66 -7.99 12.09 0.86
N GLN A 67 -9.27 11.88 1.20
CA GLN A 67 -10.04 12.73 2.10
C GLN A 67 -10.77 11.91 3.16
N GLY A 68 -11.07 12.54 4.30
CA GLY A 68 -11.89 11.94 5.35
C GLY A 68 -13.37 12.01 5.01
N GLY A 69 -14.15 11.13 5.65
CA GLY A 69 -15.61 11.13 5.56
C GLY A 69 -16.25 9.81 5.90
N LEU A 70 -17.59 9.75 5.88
CA LEU A 70 -18.34 8.52 6.10
C LEU A 70 -18.38 7.68 4.82
N ILE A 71 -18.16 6.38 4.94
CA ILE A 71 -18.31 5.46 3.83
C ILE A 71 -19.80 5.26 3.55
N GLN A 72 -20.23 5.73 2.38
CA GLN A 72 -21.64 5.66 1.97
C GLN A 72 -21.99 4.32 1.35
N ASN A 73 -21.09 3.81 0.50
CA ASN A 73 -21.32 2.57 -0.23
C ASN A 73 -20.00 1.87 -0.64
N TRP A 74 -20.06 0.54 -0.69
CA TRP A 74 -19.05 -0.32 -1.29
C TRP A 74 -19.59 -0.91 -2.59
N SER A 75 -18.81 -0.80 -3.67
CA SER A 75 -19.13 -1.39 -4.98
C SER A 75 -18.48 -2.75 -5.21
N VAL A 76 -17.64 -3.20 -4.26
CA VAL A 76 -16.86 -4.45 -4.36
C VAL A 76 -16.85 -5.20 -3.04
N GLN A 77 -16.60 -6.51 -3.11
CA GLN A 77 -16.46 -7.41 -1.97
C GLN A 77 -15.07 -8.04 -1.94
N PRO A 78 -14.59 -8.53 -0.77
CA PRO A 78 -13.40 -9.35 -0.71
C PRO A 78 -13.51 -10.56 -1.66
N GLY A 79 -12.48 -10.78 -2.46
CA GLY A 79 -12.46 -11.82 -3.51
C GLY A 79 -12.79 -11.33 -4.91
N ASP A 80 -13.39 -10.16 -5.08
CA ASP A 80 -13.73 -9.62 -6.39
C ASP A 80 -12.49 -9.22 -7.18
N SER A 81 -12.52 -9.46 -8.49
CA SER A 81 -11.54 -8.94 -9.44
C SER A 81 -11.97 -7.55 -9.92
N VAL A 82 -11.04 -6.62 -9.92
CA VAL A 82 -11.28 -5.22 -10.31
C VAL A 82 -10.32 -4.77 -11.40
N ARG A 83 -10.80 -3.88 -12.28
CA ARG A 83 -10.00 -3.25 -13.33
C ARG A 83 -9.47 -1.89 -12.85
N LYS A 84 -8.36 -1.44 -13.41
CA LYS A 84 -7.86 -0.08 -13.19
C LYS A 84 -8.96 0.95 -13.47
N GLY A 85 -9.17 1.90 -12.54
CA GLY A 85 -10.19 2.94 -12.62
C GLY A 85 -11.60 2.53 -12.16
N GLN A 86 -11.86 1.24 -11.91
CA GLN A 86 -13.14 0.76 -11.40
C GLN A 86 -13.44 1.37 -10.03
N VAL A 87 -14.71 1.76 -9.81
CA VAL A 87 -15.17 2.29 -8.53
C VAL A 87 -15.14 1.18 -7.48
N LEU A 88 -14.53 1.46 -6.34
CA LEU A 88 -14.42 0.55 -5.20
C LEU A 88 -15.37 0.93 -4.07
N ALA A 89 -15.38 2.22 -3.72
CA ALA A 89 -16.19 2.76 -2.65
C ALA A 89 -16.60 4.22 -2.94
N GLN A 90 -17.63 4.68 -2.26
CA GLN A 90 -18.06 6.06 -2.27
C GLN A 90 -18.09 6.59 -0.84
N ILE A 91 -17.48 7.75 -0.65
CA ILE A 91 -17.53 8.52 0.59
C ILE A 91 -18.65 9.54 0.48
N ASP A 92 -19.27 9.91 1.57
CA ASP A 92 -20.30 10.95 1.59
C ASP A 92 -19.75 12.26 1.04
N ALA A 93 -20.32 12.68 -0.06
CA ALA A 93 -19.87 13.84 -0.83
C ALA A 93 -20.84 15.03 -0.72
N ARG A 94 -21.77 15.02 0.26
CA ARG A 94 -22.76 16.10 0.38
C ARG A 94 -22.09 17.43 0.60
N GLU A 95 -21.19 17.51 1.54
CA GLU A 95 -20.45 18.74 1.86
C GLU A 95 -19.59 19.21 0.67
N THR A 96 -18.82 18.32 0.05
CA THR A 96 -17.99 18.66 -1.11
C THR A 96 -18.82 19.09 -2.32
N ARG A 97 -20.04 18.56 -2.47
CA ARG A 97 -20.98 18.98 -3.52
C ARG A 97 -21.50 20.40 -3.26
N HIS A 98 -21.87 20.71 -2.01
CA HIS A 98 -22.26 22.07 -1.64
C HIS A 98 -21.14 23.08 -1.85
N GLN A 99 -19.91 22.75 -1.49
CA GLN A 99 -18.74 23.60 -1.74
C GLN A 99 -18.50 23.84 -3.24
N LEU A 100 -18.71 22.82 -4.08
CA LEU A 100 -18.62 22.99 -5.53
C LEU A 100 -19.71 23.94 -6.06
N GLU A 101 -20.96 23.81 -5.62
CA GLU A 101 -22.06 24.67 -6.05
C GLU A 101 -21.84 26.12 -5.57
N GLN A 102 -21.30 26.31 -4.37
CA GLN A 102 -20.91 27.63 -3.89
C GLN A 102 -19.82 28.25 -4.79
N ALA A 103 -18.74 27.48 -5.07
CA ALA A 103 -17.67 27.97 -5.94
C ALA A 103 -18.14 28.31 -7.36
N LYS A 104 -19.08 27.56 -7.91
CA LYS A 104 -19.74 27.86 -9.21
C LYS A 104 -20.56 29.13 -9.15
N SER A 105 -21.27 29.37 -8.05
CA SER A 105 -22.04 30.60 -7.86
C SER A 105 -21.12 31.84 -7.80
N GLU A 106 -20.00 31.75 -7.08
CA GLU A 106 -18.96 32.78 -7.06
C GLU A 106 -18.38 33.03 -8.46
N GLN A 107 -18.14 31.98 -9.24
CA GLN A 107 -17.68 32.10 -10.62
C GLN A 107 -18.70 32.81 -11.50
N GLY A 108 -19.98 32.49 -11.36
CA GLY A 108 -21.06 33.16 -12.08
C GLY A 108 -21.12 34.67 -11.78
N LEU A 109 -20.97 35.03 -10.51
CA LEU A 109 -20.92 36.45 -10.10
C LEU A 109 -19.71 37.19 -10.72
N ALA A 110 -18.52 36.59 -10.59
CA ALA A 110 -17.30 37.18 -11.15
C ALA A 110 -17.36 37.33 -12.69
N ALA A 111 -17.96 36.36 -13.38
CA ALA A 111 -18.19 36.40 -14.83
C ALA A 111 -19.17 37.50 -15.22
N ALA A 112 -20.27 37.67 -14.46
CA ALA A 112 -21.24 38.76 -14.71
C ALA A 112 -20.61 40.15 -14.49
N GLN A 113 -19.80 40.31 -13.44
CA GLN A 113 -19.06 41.56 -13.20
C GLN A 113 -18.08 41.88 -14.32
N LEU A 114 -17.35 40.86 -14.82
CA LEU A 114 -16.46 41.02 -15.97
C LEU A 114 -17.20 41.48 -17.22
N GLU A 115 -18.34 40.90 -17.52
CA GLU A 115 -19.15 41.23 -18.68
C GLU A 115 -19.76 42.66 -18.55
N ALA A 116 -20.18 43.06 -17.36
CA ALA A 116 -20.64 44.41 -17.09
C ALA A 116 -19.55 45.46 -17.33
N LEU A 117 -18.30 45.19 -16.98
CA LEU A 117 -17.17 46.07 -17.29
C LEU A 117 -16.84 46.04 -18.78
N ARG A 118 -16.84 44.89 -19.40
CA ARG A 118 -16.55 44.70 -20.81
C ARG A 118 -17.51 45.48 -21.70
N SER A 119 -18.80 45.54 -21.35
CA SER A 119 -19.83 46.26 -22.09
C SER A 119 -19.67 47.78 -22.02
N ARG A 120 -18.96 48.35 -21.01
CA ARG A 120 -18.72 49.78 -20.86
C ARG A 120 -17.61 50.31 -21.76
N ILE A 121 -16.63 49.48 -22.11
CA ILE A 121 -15.44 49.88 -22.88
C ILE A 121 -15.78 50.42 -24.27
N PRO A 122 -16.65 49.78 -25.07
CA PRO A 122 -17.03 50.33 -26.39
C PRO A 122 -17.62 51.73 -26.31
N ALA A 123 -18.50 51.98 -25.34
CA ALA A 123 -19.11 53.30 -25.14
C ALA A 123 -18.05 54.37 -24.77
N ALA A 124 -17.11 54.04 -23.87
CA ALA A 124 -16.02 54.93 -23.50
C ALA A 124 -15.10 55.24 -24.70
N ARG A 125 -14.80 54.22 -25.51
CA ARG A 125 -14.00 54.37 -26.73
C ARG A 125 -14.67 55.25 -27.76
N THR A 126 -15.93 55.04 -28.06
CA THR A 126 -16.71 55.88 -28.99
C THR A 126 -16.80 57.30 -28.48
N ARG A 127 -16.93 57.53 -27.17
CA ARG A 127 -16.92 58.87 -26.59
C ARG A 127 -15.57 59.57 -26.83
N LEU A 128 -14.47 58.89 -26.59
CA LEU A 128 -13.12 59.39 -26.82
C LEU A 128 -12.95 59.77 -28.31
N GLU A 129 -13.33 58.89 -29.24
CA GLU A 129 -13.23 59.10 -30.68
C GLU A 129 -14.02 60.35 -31.14
N ARG A 130 -15.26 60.55 -30.66
CA ARG A 130 -16.05 61.70 -30.94
C ARG A 130 -15.38 63.02 -30.46
N LEU A 131 -14.86 63.09 -29.25
CA LEU A 131 -14.19 64.19 -28.66
C LEU A 131 -12.89 64.53 -29.44
N GLN A 132 -12.15 63.54 -29.87
CA GLN A 132 -10.98 63.74 -30.74
C GLN A 132 -11.34 64.33 -32.09
N GLN A 133 -12.44 63.91 -32.71
CA GLN A 133 -12.95 64.50 -33.97
C GLN A 133 -13.34 65.94 -33.79
N VAL A 134 -14.05 66.31 -32.72
CA VAL A 134 -14.43 67.72 -32.43
C VAL A 134 -13.22 68.60 -32.16
N GLN A 135 -12.22 68.05 -31.44
CA GLN A 135 -10.96 68.74 -31.20
C GLN A 135 -10.20 69.03 -32.51
N ALA A 136 -10.11 67.97 -33.37
CA ALA A 136 -9.46 68.13 -34.69
C ALA A 136 -10.15 69.16 -35.61
N ALA A 137 -11.46 69.38 -35.47
CA ALA A 137 -12.23 70.39 -36.15
C ALA A 137 -12.10 71.80 -35.52
N GLY A 138 -11.24 71.95 -34.49
CA GLY A 138 -10.98 73.27 -33.86
C GLY A 138 -12.07 73.73 -32.86
N ALA A 139 -13.08 72.86 -32.56
CA ALA A 139 -14.22 73.21 -31.72
C ALA A 139 -14.21 72.55 -30.33
N GLY A 140 -13.15 71.82 -29.98
CA GLY A 140 -13.08 71.03 -28.76
C GLY A 140 -11.98 71.45 -27.79
N SER A 141 -12.20 71.15 -26.46
CA SER A 141 -11.19 71.35 -25.42
C SER A 141 -10.26 70.12 -25.36
N GLY A 142 -8.94 70.32 -25.32
CA GLY A 142 -7.94 69.28 -25.12
C GLY A 142 -8.15 68.50 -23.78
N GLN A 143 -8.59 69.22 -22.74
CA GLN A 143 -8.89 68.64 -21.44
C GLN A 143 -10.01 67.57 -21.52
N ALA A 144 -11.07 67.83 -22.33
CA ALA A 144 -12.15 66.90 -22.51
C ALA A 144 -11.68 65.58 -23.17
N VAL A 145 -10.73 65.65 -24.08
CA VAL A 145 -10.10 64.47 -24.71
C VAL A 145 -9.23 63.71 -23.71
N ASP A 146 -8.46 64.40 -22.89
CA ASP A 146 -7.59 63.78 -21.89
C ASP A 146 -8.41 63.11 -20.79
N ASP A 147 -9.50 63.72 -20.34
CA ASP A 147 -10.44 63.12 -19.38
C ASP A 147 -11.09 61.85 -19.97
N ALA A 148 -11.55 61.89 -21.22
CA ALA A 148 -12.14 60.69 -21.85
C ALA A 148 -11.12 59.58 -22.06
N ARG A 149 -9.87 59.89 -22.36
CA ARG A 149 -8.76 58.91 -22.45
C ARG A 149 -8.48 58.29 -21.09
N ALA A 150 -8.45 59.09 -20.02
CA ALA A 150 -8.27 58.59 -18.66
C ALA A 150 -9.40 57.62 -18.24
N VAL A 151 -10.66 57.95 -18.55
CA VAL A 151 -11.82 57.09 -18.30
C VAL A 151 -11.69 55.75 -19.05
N LEU A 152 -11.30 55.76 -20.33
CA LEU A 152 -11.09 54.52 -21.09
C LEU A 152 -9.96 53.68 -20.51
N SER A 153 -8.81 54.33 -20.21
CA SER A 153 -7.65 53.63 -19.62
C SER A 153 -7.98 53.01 -18.28
N GLU A 154 -8.74 53.70 -17.43
CA GLU A 154 -9.18 53.16 -16.14
C GLU A 154 -10.10 51.96 -16.34
N ALA A 155 -11.09 52.01 -17.25
CA ALA A 155 -11.97 50.88 -17.54
C ALA A 155 -11.21 49.67 -18.08
N GLU A 156 -10.18 49.86 -18.92
CA GLU A 156 -9.32 48.81 -19.44
C GLU A 156 -8.47 48.17 -18.33
N LYS A 157 -7.92 48.95 -17.39
CA LYS A 157 -7.20 48.43 -16.22
C LYS A 157 -8.12 47.63 -15.30
N GLN A 158 -9.32 48.13 -15.01
CA GLN A 158 -10.31 47.45 -14.24
C GLN A 158 -10.71 46.09 -14.88
N LEU A 159 -10.83 46.06 -16.21
CA LEU A 159 -11.10 44.81 -16.94
C LEU A 159 -9.99 43.79 -16.71
N VAL A 160 -8.71 44.19 -16.71
CA VAL A 160 -7.58 43.29 -16.44
C VAL A 160 -7.67 42.73 -15.01
N VAL A 161 -7.94 43.57 -14.01
CA VAL A 161 -8.10 43.16 -12.62
C VAL A 161 -9.25 42.14 -12.48
N GLN A 162 -10.40 42.44 -13.12
CA GLN A 162 -11.55 41.55 -13.02
C GLN A 162 -11.33 40.22 -13.75
N ARG A 163 -10.57 40.18 -14.85
CA ARG A 163 -10.17 38.94 -15.50
C ARG A 163 -9.30 38.08 -14.57
N SER A 164 -8.35 38.70 -13.87
CA SER A 164 -7.52 38.01 -12.89
C SER A 164 -8.35 37.47 -11.72
N SER A 165 -9.33 38.25 -11.25
CA SER A 165 -10.27 37.78 -10.21
C SER A 165 -11.08 36.56 -10.67
N LEU A 166 -11.63 36.59 -11.88
CA LEU A 166 -12.34 35.45 -12.46
C LEU A 166 -11.43 34.19 -12.54
N ALA A 167 -10.17 34.36 -12.95
CA ALA A 167 -9.21 33.26 -13.02
C ALA A 167 -8.98 32.60 -11.65
N VAL A 168 -8.89 33.40 -10.58
CA VAL A 168 -8.76 32.88 -9.20
C VAL A 168 -9.98 32.04 -8.81
N VAL A 169 -11.18 32.54 -9.11
CA VAL A 169 -12.43 31.79 -8.78
C VAL A 169 -12.55 30.52 -9.63
N GLN A 170 -12.12 30.55 -10.88
CA GLN A 170 -12.06 29.34 -11.72
C GLN A 170 -11.16 28.26 -11.11
N GLN A 171 -10.03 28.65 -10.51
CA GLN A 171 -9.17 27.69 -9.78
C GLN A 171 -9.87 27.10 -8.56
N ARG A 172 -10.69 27.89 -7.84
CA ARG A 172 -11.50 27.36 -6.72
C ARG A 172 -12.52 26.31 -7.20
N VAL A 173 -13.18 26.56 -8.33
CA VAL A 173 -14.08 25.57 -8.94
C VAL A 173 -13.34 24.29 -9.31
N ALA A 174 -12.15 24.41 -9.91
CA ALA A 174 -11.32 23.26 -10.25
C ALA A 174 -10.93 22.45 -9.00
N GLN A 175 -10.53 23.12 -7.93
CA GLN A 175 -10.20 22.50 -6.65
C GLN A 175 -11.41 21.79 -6.04
N ALA A 176 -12.58 22.43 -6.02
CA ALA A 176 -13.81 21.80 -5.49
C ALA A 176 -14.22 20.58 -6.30
N ASN A 177 -14.05 20.60 -7.64
CA ASN A 177 -14.27 19.45 -8.50
C ASN A 177 -13.31 18.28 -8.18
N GLN A 178 -12.03 18.57 -7.91
CA GLN A 178 -11.06 17.54 -7.51
C GLN A 178 -11.44 16.91 -6.17
N MET A 179 -11.88 17.71 -5.20
CA MET A 179 -12.35 17.20 -3.91
C MET A 179 -13.59 16.33 -4.07
N LEU A 180 -14.54 16.73 -4.92
CA LEU A 180 -15.73 15.91 -5.20
C LEU A 180 -15.34 14.60 -5.91
N ALA A 181 -14.42 14.64 -6.86
CA ALA A 181 -13.92 13.44 -7.54
C ALA A 181 -13.22 12.48 -6.55
N ALA A 182 -12.49 13.02 -5.57
CA ALA A 182 -11.81 12.26 -4.54
C ALA A 182 -12.75 11.51 -3.57
N ALA A 183 -14.03 11.88 -3.51
CA ALA A 183 -15.04 11.12 -2.77
C ALA A 183 -15.39 9.77 -3.41
N THR A 184 -15.02 9.56 -4.67
CA THR A 184 -15.18 8.29 -5.38
C THR A 184 -13.85 7.57 -5.44
N ILE A 185 -13.70 6.55 -4.63
CA ILE A 185 -12.46 5.76 -4.55
C ILE A 185 -12.43 4.77 -5.71
N ARG A 186 -11.33 4.78 -6.47
CA ARG A 186 -11.13 3.93 -7.65
C ARG A 186 -9.88 3.07 -7.51
N ALA A 187 -9.90 1.90 -8.17
CA ALA A 187 -8.76 1.00 -8.23
C ALA A 187 -7.60 1.65 -9.02
N PRO A 188 -6.41 1.80 -8.43
CA PRO A 188 -5.25 2.38 -9.14
C PRO A 188 -4.65 1.41 -10.16
N VAL A 189 -4.82 0.11 -9.95
CA VAL A 189 -4.36 -0.98 -10.82
C VAL A 189 -5.44 -2.05 -10.93
N ALA A 190 -5.32 -2.93 -11.93
CA ALA A 190 -6.12 -4.15 -12.01
C ALA A 190 -5.61 -5.15 -10.95
N GLY A 191 -6.54 -5.91 -10.35
CA GLY A 191 -6.18 -6.85 -9.30
C GLY A 191 -7.39 -7.47 -8.63
N ARG A 192 -7.15 -8.14 -7.50
CA ARG A 192 -8.20 -8.76 -6.68
C ARG A 192 -8.27 -8.10 -5.31
N VAL A 193 -9.47 -7.82 -4.83
CA VAL A 193 -9.70 -7.32 -3.46
C VAL A 193 -9.39 -8.42 -2.46
N VAL A 194 -8.41 -8.18 -1.57
CA VAL A 194 -8.01 -9.14 -0.54
C VAL A 194 -8.90 -8.99 0.69
N GLN A 195 -8.98 -7.79 1.21
CA GLN A 195 -9.79 -7.46 2.38
C GLN A 195 -10.23 -6.01 2.36
N ARG A 196 -11.36 -5.73 3.00
CA ARG A 196 -11.80 -4.39 3.35
C ARG A 196 -11.44 -4.14 4.81
N THR A 197 -10.92 -2.95 5.10
CA THR A 197 -10.52 -2.55 6.47
C THR A 197 -11.67 -1.84 7.18
N THR A 198 -12.67 -1.35 6.42
CA THR A 198 -13.74 -0.49 6.92
C THR A 198 -15.12 -0.94 6.41
N GLN A 199 -16.18 -0.47 7.07
CA GLN A 199 -17.58 -0.82 6.78
C GLN A 199 -18.38 0.41 6.34
N VAL A 200 -19.58 0.17 5.74
CA VAL A 200 -20.54 1.24 5.43
C VAL A 200 -20.97 1.93 6.72
N GLY A 201 -21.01 3.26 6.70
CA GLY A 201 -21.34 4.09 7.87
C GLY A 201 -20.17 4.37 8.80
N GLU A 202 -19.00 3.79 8.56
CA GLU A 202 -17.78 4.08 9.31
C GLU A 202 -17.12 5.36 8.80
N TYR A 203 -16.58 6.16 9.73
CA TYR A 203 -15.81 7.36 9.39
C TYR A 203 -14.35 6.99 9.17
N ILE A 204 -13.81 7.39 8.02
CA ILE A 204 -12.40 7.26 7.72
C ILE A 204 -11.69 8.61 7.78
N ALA A 205 -10.50 8.62 8.37
CA ALA A 205 -9.63 9.80 8.36
C ALA A 205 -8.98 10.00 6.96
N PRO A 206 -8.55 11.21 6.62
CA PRO A 206 -7.72 11.44 5.42
C PRO A 206 -6.52 10.49 5.40
N TYR A 207 -6.23 9.91 4.24
CA TYR A 207 -5.18 8.90 4.00
C TYR A 207 -5.37 7.58 4.76
N GLY A 208 -6.53 7.35 5.38
CA GLY A 208 -6.88 6.07 5.98
C GLY A 208 -7.02 4.97 4.93
N VAL A 209 -6.52 3.78 5.26
CA VAL A 209 -6.58 2.60 4.37
C VAL A 209 -8.00 2.04 4.36
N LEU A 210 -8.58 1.90 3.18
CA LEU A 210 -9.92 1.38 2.94
C LEU A 210 -9.93 -0.12 2.67
N LEU A 211 -9.00 -0.57 1.83
CA LEU A 211 -8.89 -1.97 1.43
C LEU A 211 -7.48 -2.29 0.93
N SER A 212 -7.19 -3.58 0.84
CA SER A 212 -5.96 -4.10 0.24
C SER A 212 -6.28 -4.81 -1.07
N LEU A 213 -5.54 -4.46 -2.13
CA LEU A 213 -5.59 -5.10 -3.43
C LEU A 213 -4.37 -5.99 -3.63
N LEU A 214 -4.59 -7.15 -4.22
CA LEU A 214 -3.56 -8.00 -4.79
C LEU A 214 -3.46 -7.64 -6.28
N PRO A 215 -2.38 -6.96 -6.74
CA PRO A 215 -2.21 -6.61 -8.14
C PRO A 215 -2.14 -7.85 -9.02
N GLU A 216 -2.66 -7.75 -10.25
CA GLU A 216 -2.41 -8.75 -11.28
C GLU A 216 -0.94 -8.68 -11.72
N GLY A 217 -0.32 -9.85 -11.85
CA GLY A 217 1.09 -9.93 -12.25
C GLY A 217 1.71 -11.27 -11.93
N PRO A 218 2.99 -11.45 -12.31
CA PRO A 218 3.73 -12.66 -11.99
C PRO A 218 3.84 -12.85 -10.48
N ARG A 219 3.87 -14.12 -10.06
CA ARG A 219 4.19 -14.45 -8.67
C ARG A 219 5.71 -14.47 -8.51
N ILE A 220 6.15 -13.92 -7.40
CA ILE A 220 7.56 -13.97 -7.00
C ILE A 220 7.68 -14.70 -5.68
N VAL A 221 8.87 -15.24 -5.42
CA VAL A 221 9.25 -15.75 -4.11
C VAL A 221 10.31 -14.83 -3.53
N ARG A 222 10.08 -14.36 -2.32
CA ARG A 222 11.09 -13.69 -1.51
C ARG A 222 11.72 -14.75 -0.61
N ALA A 223 12.97 -15.09 -0.86
CA ALA A 223 13.72 -16.10 -0.11
C ALA A 223 14.80 -15.43 0.73
N ASP A 224 14.92 -15.87 1.98
CA ASP A 224 15.95 -15.45 2.92
C ASP A 224 17.17 -16.34 2.74
N LEU A 225 18.17 -15.87 1.98
CA LEU A 225 19.40 -16.59 1.68
C LEU A 225 20.46 -16.28 2.74
N ASN A 226 20.97 -17.31 3.41
CA ASN A 226 22.01 -17.16 4.43
C ASN A 226 23.32 -16.64 3.82
N GLU A 227 24.06 -15.81 4.53
CA GLU A 227 25.35 -15.22 4.13
C GLU A 227 26.32 -16.28 3.63
N SER A 228 26.43 -17.42 4.30
CA SER A 228 27.32 -18.52 3.92
C SER A 228 27.04 -19.17 2.55
N LEU A 229 25.83 -18.98 2.03
CA LEU A 229 25.37 -19.60 0.78
C LEU A 229 25.36 -18.63 -0.41
N ILE A 230 25.54 -17.32 -0.18
CA ILE A 230 25.46 -16.31 -1.24
C ILE A 230 26.43 -16.58 -2.38
N ALA A 231 27.65 -16.95 -2.07
CA ALA A 231 28.67 -17.22 -3.09
C ALA A 231 28.30 -18.36 -4.07
N ARG A 232 27.32 -19.20 -3.69
CA ARG A 232 26.85 -20.34 -4.47
C ARG A 232 25.63 -20.01 -5.34
N VAL A 233 24.94 -18.87 -5.09
CA VAL A 233 23.72 -18.48 -5.81
C VAL A 233 24.04 -17.31 -6.73
N ARG A 234 23.51 -17.35 -7.95
CA ARG A 234 23.70 -16.30 -8.96
C ARG A 234 22.38 -15.93 -9.60
N VAL A 235 22.27 -14.69 -10.06
CA VAL A 235 21.13 -14.23 -10.87
C VAL A 235 21.00 -15.10 -12.12
N GLY A 236 19.78 -15.48 -12.46
CA GLY A 236 19.45 -16.36 -13.58
C GLY A 236 19.48 -17.86 -13.26
N MET A 237 19.94 -18.28 -12.07
CA MET A 237 19.90 -19.70 -11.67
C MET A 237 18.47 -20.20 -11.57
N ARG A 238 18.29 -21.48 -11.91
CA ARG A 238 17.04 -22.20 -11.68
C ARG A 238 16.94 -22.65 -10.22
N ALA A 239 15.72 -22.67 -9.71
CA ALA A 239 15.42 -23.17 -8.39
C ALA A 239 14.09 -23.95 -8.40
N GLU A 240 14.01 -24.92 -7.54
CA GLU A 240 12.76 -25.62 -7.22
C GLU A 240 12.12 -24.98 -5.99
N VAL A 241 10.83 -24.65 -6.09
CA VAL A 241 10.03 -24.07 -5.01
C VAL A 241 9.03 -25.11 -4.55
N VAL A 242 9.15 -25.51 -3.30
CA VAL A 242 8.28 -26.52 -2.68
C VAL A 242 7.42 -25.88 -1.61
N SER A 243 6.12 -26.14 -1.64
CA SER A 243 5.20 -25.69 -0.57
C SER A 243 5.51 -26.45 0.71
N VAL A 244 5.69 -25.71 1.82
CA VAL A 244 5.93 -26.33 3.13
C VAL A 244 4.69 -27.10 3.62
N ALA A 245 3.48 -26.68 3.21
CA ALA A 245 2.22 -27.29 3.63
C ALA A 245 1.88 -28.57 2.83
N GLU A 246 2.21 -28.60 1.53
CA GLU A 246 1.79 -29.67 0.62
C GLU A 246 2.90 -30.70 0.35
N GLY A 247 4.15 -30.36 0.66
CA GLY A 247 5.32 -31.25 0.63
C GLY A 247 5.76 -31.78 -0.73
N SER A 248 4.90 -31.80 -1.73
CA SER A 248 5.14 -32.52 -2.99
C SER A 248 5.02 -31.69 -4.27
N ALA A 249 4.36 -30.53 -4.26
CA ALA A 249 4.24 -29.69 -5.44
C ALA A 249 5.53 -28.91 -5.68
N VAL A 250 6.30 -29.30 -6.71
CA VAL A 250 7.50 -28.61 -7.13
C VAL A 250 7.14 -27.61 -8.22
N ASN A 251 7.38 -26.32 -7.96
CA ASN A 251 7.28 -25.25 -8.95
C ASN A 251 8.69 -24.84 -9.37
N GLU A 252 8.90 -24.62 -10.65
CA GLU A 252 10.14 -24.06 -11.15
C GLU A 252 10.15 -22.55 -10.96
N ALA A 253 11.33 -22.03 -10.62
CA ALA A 253 11.56 -20.61 -10.46
C ALA A 253 12.95 -20.22 -10.95
N ARG A 254 13.11 -18.94 -11.25
CA ARG A 254 14.39 -18.36 -11.67
C ARG A 254 14.78 -17.19 -10.77
N VAL A 255 16.03 -17.13 -10.36
CA VAL A 255 16.58 -16.01 -9.58
C VAL A 255 16.57 -14.75 -10.42
N LEU A 256 15.78 -13.73 -10.00
CA LEU A 256 15.73 -12.42 -10.62
C LEU A 256 16.81 -11.49 -10.08
N SER A 257 16.94 -11.44 -8.76
CA SER A 257 17.92 -10.58 -8.10
C SER A 257 18.28 -11.12 -6.72
N ILE A 258 19.46 -10.72 -6.28
CA ILE A 258 19.96 -10.97 -4.93
C ILE A 258 20.20 -9.59 -4.31
N GLY A 259 19.66 -9.35 -3.13
CA GLY A 259 19.81 -8.08 -2.42
C GLY A 259 21.27 -7.82 -2.02
N GLU A 260 21.59 -6.58 -1.75
CA GLU A 260 22.92 -6.14 -1.33
C GLU A 260 23.01 -5.89 0.19
N VAL A 261 21.88 -5.96 0.88
CA VAL A 261 21.79 -5.61 2.30
C VAL A 261 21.46 -6.85 3.13
N PHE A 262 22.30 -7.13 4.11
CA PHE A 262 22.06 -8.16 5.10
C PHE A 262 21.12 -7.67 6.20
N GLY A 263 20.20 -8.53 6.61
CA GLY A 263 19.24 -8.25 7.66
C GLY A 263 18.83 -9.51 8.43
N PRO A 264 17.99 -9.36 9.44
CA PRO A 264 17.39 -10.52 10.10
C PRO A 264 16.43 -11.26 9.15
N PRO A 265 16.23 -12.57 9.34
CA PRO A 265 15.28 -13.35 8.56
C PRO A 265 13.85 -12.77 8.67
N ARG A 266 13.17 -12.60 7.54
CA ARG A 266 11.80 -12.05 7.49
C ARG A 266 10.72 -13.13 7.44
N THR A 267 11.12 -14.39 7.25
CA THR A 267 10.21 -15.54 7.13
C THR A 267 10.01 -16.32 8.44
N VAL A 268 10.68 -15.90 9.52
CA VAL A 268 10.53 -16.50 10.85
C VAL A 268 9.49 -15.69 11.64
N ASP A 269 8.40 -16.32 12.09
CA ASP A 269 7.43 -15.69 12.98
C ASP A 269 8.10 -15.39 14.32
N SER A 270 7.97 -14.17 14.78
CA SER A 270 8.54 -13.65 16.04
C SER A 270 7.98 -14.34 17.29
N ALA A 271 6.98 -15.24 17.15
CA ALA A 271 6.32 -15.91 18.25
C ALA A 271 7.07 -17.17 18.75
N ASP A 272 7.95 -17.76 17.92
CA ASP A 272 8.66 -19.01 18.27
C ASP A 272 10.16 -18.83 18.58
N SER A 273 10.63 -17.58 18.63
CA SER A 273 12.08 -17.31 18.71
C SER A 273 12.48 -16.70 20.05
N GLU A 274 12.53 -17.53 21.08
CA GLU A 274 13.34 -17.25 22.28
C GLU A 274 14.85 -17.49 22.02
N VAL A 275 15.18 -17.99 20.82
CA VAL A 275 16.57 -18.12 20.35
C VAL A 275 16.83 -17.02 19.34
N VAL A 276 17.55 -15.99 19.73
CA VAL A 276 18.16 -15.00 18.84
C VAL A 276 19.17 -15.76 17.97
N ILE A 277 18.71 -16.28 16.82
CA ILE A 277 19.60 -16.81 15.82
C ILE A 277 20.23 -15.56 15.14
N ASP A 278 21.50 -15.31 15.41
CA ASP A 278 22.31 -14.30 14.70
C ASP A 278 22.56 -14.77 13.25
N ALA A 279 21.45 -15.02 12.54
CA ALA A 279 21.45 -15.42 11.16
C ALA A 279 21.29 -14.20 10.28
N ARG A 280 22.37 -13.76 9.66
CA ARG A 280 22.32 -12.72 8.63
C ARG A 280 21.88 -13.35 7.32
N VAL A 281 20.82 -12.78 6.75
CA VAL A 281 20.26 -13.22 5.47
C VAL A 281 20.20 -12.05 4.49
N VAL A 282 20.25 -12.38 3.22
CA VAL A 282 19.97 -11.44 2.14
C VAL A 282 18.70 -11.88 1.42
N GLU A 283 17.88 -10.92 1.01
CA GLU A 283 16.66 -11.18 0.24
C GLU A 283 17.04 -11.61 -1.19
N CYS A 284 16.58 -12.78 -1.59
CA CYS A 284 16.69 -13.28 -2.96
C CYS A 284 15.29 -13.31 -3.58
N LEU A 285 15.12 -12.62 -4.71
CA LEU A 285 13.86 -12.61 -5.46
C LEU A 285 13.91 -13.62 -6.57
N LEU A 286 12.88 -14.49 -6.64
CA LEU A 286 12.74 -15.47 -7.70
C LEU A 286 11.38 -15.27 -8.38
N GLU A 287 11.33 -15.40 -9.69
CA GLU A 287 10.10 -15.45 -10.48
C GLU A 287 9.64 -16.89 -10.61
N LEU A 288 8.36 -17.13 -10.35
CA LEU A 288 7.72 -18.42 -10.52
C LEU A 288 7.22 -18.58 -11.95
N ASP A 289 7.49 -19.74 -12.55
CA ASP A 289 7.00 -20.04 -13.90
C ASP A 289 5.47 -20.23 -13.92
N LYS A 290 4.88 -20.71 -12.82
CA LYS A 290 3.43 -20.91 -12.68
C LYS A 290 2.87 -20.17 -11.47
N PRO A 291 1.74 -19.48 -11.59
CA PRO A 291 1.14 -18.69 -10.51
C PRO A 291 0.25 -19.52 -9.55
N ASP A 292 0.50 -20.81 -9.39
CA ASP A 292 -0.38 -21.72 -8.66
C ASP A 292 -0.32 -21.55 -7.13
N LEU A 293 0.76 -20.94 -6.63
CA LEU A 293 0.94 -20.69 -5.20
C LEU A 293 0.23 -19.40 -4.75
N ARG A 294 -0.31 -19.42 -3.54
CA ARG A 294 -1.00 -18.27 -2.94
C ARG A 294 -0.01 -17.28 -2.35
N VAL A 295 -0.27 -15.98 -2.51
CA VAL A 295 0.52 -14.93 -1.84
C VAL A 295 0.45 -15.11 -0.32
N GLY A 296 1.60 -14.99 0.35
CA GLY A 296 1.76 -15.27 1.77
C GLY A 296 2.12 -16.73 2.10
N GLN A 297 2.03 -17.65 1.14
CA GLN A 297 2.36 -19.06 1.35
C GLN A 297 3.86 -19.23 1.62
N ARG A 298 4.19 -20.02 2.65
CA ARG A 298 5.56 -20.38 2.99
C ARG A 298 6.07 -21.47 2.06
N VAL A 299 7.27 -21.30 1.56
CA VAL A 299 7.92 -22.20 0.62
C VAL A 299 9.37 -22.44 1.00
N LEU A 300 9.88 -23.59 0.55
CA LEU A 300 11.29 -23.92 0.59
C LEU A 300 11.85 -23.79 -0.84
N VAL A 301 12.88 -22.98 -0.98
CA VAL A 301 13.57 -22.74 -2.27
C VAL A 301 14.86 -23.56 -2.29
N ARG A 302 14.99 -24.42 -3.28
CA ARG A 302 16.14 -25.29 -3.50
C ARG A 302 16.85 -24.85 -4.78
N PHE A 303 18.04 -24.28 -4.67
CA PHE A 303 18.80 -23.78 -5.81
C PHE A 303 19.53 -24.91 -6.51
N LEU A 304 19.32 -25.03 -7.82
CA LEU A 304 19.97 -26.03 -8.66
C LEU A 304 21.36 -25.54 -9.10
N PRO A 305 22.33 -26.44 -9.29
CA PRO A 305 23.62 -26.03 -9.85
C PRO A 305 23.43 -25.39 -11.23
N SER A 306 24.22 -24.35 -11.51
CA SER A 306 24.25 -23.77 -12.85
C SER A 306 24.78 -24.79 -13.82
N GLU A 307 24.08 -25.06 -14.93
CA GLU A 307 24.64 -25.81 -16.02
C GLU A 307 25.95 -25.12 -16.47
N PRO A 308 27.03 -25.88 -16.64
CA PRO A 308 28.26 -25.30 -17.18
C PRO A 308 27.93 -24.67 -18.56
N ALA A 309 28.30 -23.41 -18.72
CA ALA A 309 28.15 -22.74 -20.00
C ALA A 309 28.89 -23.58 -21.08
N LYS A 310 28.12 -23.99 -22.09
CA LYS A 310 28.68 -24.68 -23.27
C LYS A 310 29.49 -23.72 -24.09
#